data_056296bd4aa5b3dcdac8338f07ffd1ee
#
_entry.id   056296bd4aa5b3dcdac8338f07ffd1ee
#
_cell.length_a   1.000
_cell.length_b   1.000
_cell.length_c   1.000
_cell.angle_alpha   90.00
_cell.angle_beta   90.00
_cell.angle_gamma   90.00
#
_symmetry.space_group_name_H-M   'P 1'
#
loop_
_entity.id
_entity.type
_entity.pdbx_description
1 polymer ?
#
loop_
_entity_poly.entity_id
_entity_poly.type
_entity_poly.pdbx_seq_one_letter_code
_entity_poly.pdbx_strand_id
1 'polypeptide(L)'
;MPNTGDTSSTINSQAGSGPRTVRAPRGTALTAKSWLTEAPIRMIMNNLDPDVAEKPDELIVYGGIGKAARNWECFDRIVETLKNLDEDETLLVQSGKPVGVFKTHPDAPRVLIANSNLVPHWATWEVFRELDRKGLMMYGQMTAGSWIYIGSQGIIQGTYETFVEMGRQHFGGDLSGKWILTAGLGGMGGAQPLAATMAGASVLAVEVDQQHIQRRLHTGYCDTIASTLDEALDQIREATNLKQPLSIGLLGNAADIYPELVRRGIKPDMVTDQTSAHDVLNGYIPAGLSLAEAAELRQRDPEGYVKRAKESIAKQVRAMLEFYHQGIPVVDYGNNLRQVAYEAGVTNAFDYPGFVPAYIRPLFCRGIGPFRWVALSGDPEDIYKTDAKVKELIPDNPHLHRWLDMARQKIHFQGLPARICWVGLGERARLGLAFNEMVARGELRAPIVIGRDHLDSGSVASPNRETEGMKDGSDAVSDWPVLNALLNCASGATWVSFHHGGGVGMGFSQHAGQVIVADGTPAAAKRLERVLTNDPASGVMRHADAGYEEAIECAKENGLNLPMIF
;
A
#
# COMPACT_ATOMS: atom_id res chain seq x y z
N MET A 1 28.97 34.11 -54.54
CA MET A 1 28.03 34.95 -53.78
C MET A 1 26.65 34.71 -54.34
N PRO A 2 25.67 34.27 -53.57
CA PRO A 2 25.07 35.01 -52.45
C PRO A 2 24.89 34.19 -51.16
N ASN A 3 24.69 34.94 -50.12
CA ASN A 3 24.37 34.72 -48.74
C ASN A 3 23.29 33.68 -48.45
N THR A 4 23.57 32.69 -47.60
CA THR A 4 22.55 31.87 -46.93
C THR A 4 22.50 32.21 -45.46
N GLY A 5 21.41 32.82 -45.06
CA GLY A 5 21.11 33.19 -43.67
C GLY A 5 20.90 31.99 -42.76
N ASP A 6 21.62 32.04 -41.69
CA ASP A 6 21.51 31.16 -40.53
C ASP A 6 20.23 31.52 -39.74
N THR A 7 19.29 30.55 -39.60
CA THR A 7 18.16 30.66 -38.66
C THR A 7 18.30 29.58 -37.61
N SER A 8 19.20 29.80 -36.67
CA SER A 8 19.20 29.04 -35.43
C SER A 8 18.04 29.53 -34.53
N SER A 9 16.96 28.77 -34.50
CA SER A 9 15.90 28.96 -33.48
C SER A 9 16.40 28.42 -32.13
N THR A 10 16.88 29.32 -31.31
CA THR A 10 17.15 29.07 -29.88
C THR A 10 15.82 28.79 -29.16
N ILE A 11 15.61 27.53 -28.81
CA ILE A 11 14.58 27.16 -27.85
C ILE A 11 15.07 27.63 -26.47
N ASN A 12 14.51 28.70 -26.00
CA ASN A 12 14.76 29.24 -24.66
C ASN A 12 14.01 28.36 -23.64
N SER A 13 14.69 27.36 -23.06
CA SER A 13 14.21 26.60 -21.90
C SER A 13 14.63 27.32 -20.62
N GLN A 14 13.93 28.37 -20.26
CA GLN A 14 13.94 28.83 -18.88
C GLN A 14 12.98 27.94 -18.05
N ALA A 15 13.53 26.89 -17.43
CA ALA A 15 12.87 26.18 -16.37
C ALA A 15 12.72 27.14 -15.17
N GLY A 16 11.49 27.54 -14.88
CA GLY A 16 11.17 28.34 -13.69
C GLY A 16 11.51 27.54 -12.43
N SER A 17 12.32 28.11 -11.55
CA SER A 17 12.81 27.53 -10.30
C SER A 17 11.80 27.69 -9.14
N GLY A 18 10.51 27.40 -9.37
CA GLY A 18 9.49 27.37 -8.33
C GLY A 18 8.97 25.94 -8.08
N PRO A 19 8.38 25.66 -6.92
CA PRO A 19 7.76 24.37 -6.63
C PRO A 19 6.70 24.05 -7.69
N ARG A 20 6.78 22.83 -8.26
CA ARG A 20 5.91 22.39 -9.36
C ARG A 20 4.68 21.69 -8.79
N THR A 21 3.50 22.25 -9.01
CA THR A 21 2.23 21.62 -8.62
C THR A 21 1.69 20.77 -9.76
N VAL A 22 1.43 19.48 -9.50
CA VAL A 22 0.83 18.54 -10.44
C VAL A 22 -0.54 18.11 -9.92
N ARG A 23 -1.56 18.16 -10.80
CA ARG A 23 -2.89 17.61 -10.52
C ARG A 23 -3.40 16.89 -11.76
N ALA A 24 -4.06 15.74 -11.54
CA ALA A 24 -4.64 14.97 -12.63
C ALA A 24 -5.78 15.75 -13.31
N PRO A 25 -5.88 15.71 -14.67
CA PRO A 25 -7.06 16.16 -15.37
C PRO A 25 -8.32 15.42 -14.88
N ARG A 26 -9.47 16.10 -14.91
CA ARG A 26 -10.77 15.59 -14.49
C ARG A 26 -11.77 15.71 -15.64
N GLY A 27 -12.86 14.95 -15.60
CA GLY A 27 -13.91 14.97 -16.61
C GLY A 27 -13.61 14.10 -17.82
N THR A 28 -14.27 14.39 -18.95
CA THR A 28 -14.29 13.54 -20.14
C THR A 28 -13.31 13.93 -21.24
N ALA A 29 -12.65 15.08 -21.12
CA ALA A 29 -11.69 15.55 -22.11
C ALA A 29 -10.40 14.72 -22.05
N LEU A 30 -10.00 14.14 -23.18
CA LEU A 30 -8.75 13.41 -23.33
C LEU A 30 -7.59 14.37 -23.60
N THR A 31 -6.44 14.11 -23.00
CA THR A 31 -5.15 14.73 -23.35
C THR A 31 -4.27 13.78 -24.17
N ALA A 32 -4.66 12.51 -24.24
CA ALA A 32 -4.03 11.43 -25.00
C ALA A 32 -4.96 10.90 -26.10
N LYS A 33 -4.50 9.91 -26.87
CA LYS A 33 -5.25 9.36 -28.00
C LYS A 33 -6.43 8.46 -27.60
N SER A 34 -6.36 7.83 -26.42
CA SER A 34 -7.39 6.93 -25.90
C SER A 34 -7.46 6.93 -24.38
N TRP A 35 -8.51 6.37 -23.81
CA TRP A 35 -8.61 6.17 -22.36
C TRP A 35 -7.56 5.21 -21.81
N LEU A 36 -7.06 4.27 -22.62
CA LEU A 36 -6.02 3.32 -22.20
C LEU A 36 -4.66 4.00 -21.98
N THR A 37 -4.42 5.14 -22.64
CA THR A 37 -3.18 5.94 -22.47
C THR A 37 -3.43 7.18 -21.61
N GLU A 38 -4.64 7.71 -21.56
CA GLU A 38 -5.04 8.79 -20.65
C GLU A 38 -5.04 8.36 -19.19
N ALA A 39 -5.53 7.15 -18.90
CA ALA A 39 -5.63 6.66 -17.52
C ALA A 39 -4.28 6.62 -16.78
N PRO A 40 -3.19 6.04 -17.31
CA PRO A 40 -1.88 6.08 -16.65
C PRO A 40 -1.33 7.50 -16.51
N ILE A 41 -1.64 8.45 -17.44
CA ILE A 41 -1.30 9.87 -17.28
C ILE A 41 -1.99 10.44 -16.04
N ARG A 42 -3.32 10.29 -15.95
CA ARG A 42 -4.07 10.80 -14.79
C ARG A 42 -3.59 10.18 -13.50
N MET A 43 -3.27 8.90 -13.51
CA MET A 43 -2.85 8.18 -12.29
C MET A 43 -1.44 8.55 -11.83
N ILE A 44 -0.45 8.73 -12.72
CA ILE A 44 0.89 9.21 -12.31
C ILE A 44 0.80 10.66 -11.80
N MET A 45 -0.03 11.50 -12.43
CA MET A 45 -0.28 12.87 -11.97
C MET A 45 -1.01 12.89 -10.63
N ASN A 46 -2.00 12.01 -10.43
CA ASN A 46 -2.71 11.87 -9.16
C ASN A 46 -1.77 11.44 -8.02
N ASN A 47 -0.79 10.58 -8.29
CA ASN A 47 0.21 10.19 -7.30
C ASN A 47 1.04 11.38 -6.80
N LEU A 48 1.18 12.43 -7.60
CA LEU A 48 1.96 13.64 -7.28
C LEU A 48 1.08 14.84 -6.89
N ASP A 49 -0.23 14.65 -6.82
CA ASP A 49 -1.14 15.67 -6.29
C ASP A 49 -0.71 16.05 -4.87
N PRO A 50 -0.64 17.35 -4.52
CA PRO A 50 -0.26 17.80 -3.16
C PRO A 50 -1.13 17.23 -2.04
N ASP A 51 -2.38 16.84 -2.35
CA ASP A 51 -3.27 16.21 -1.37
C ASP A 51 -2.96 14.71 -1.18
N VAL A 52 -2.16 14.11 -2.08
CA VAL A 52 -1.80 12.69 -2.12
C VAL A 52 -0.35 12.45 -1.66
N ALA A 53 0.60 13.12 -2.31
CA ALA A 53 2.03 12.89 -2.12
C ALA A 53 2.57 13.47 -0.80
N GLU A 54 3.52 12.77 -0.18
CA GLU A 54 4.24 13.27 1.01
C GLU A 54 5.16 14.44 0.65
N LYS A 55 5.91 14.32 -0.46
CA LYS A 55 6.84 15.33 -0.96
C LYS A 55 6.76 15.43 -2.48
N PRO A 56 5.73 16.08 -3.02
CA PRO A 56 5.49 16.12 -4.46
C PRO A 56 6.67 16.73 -5.24
N ASP A 57 7.34 17.75 -4.70
CA ASP A 57 8.49 18.40 -5.34
C ASP A 57 9.68 17.44 -5.55
N GLU A 58 9.82 16.44 -4.69
CA GLU A 58 10.84 15.37 -4.78
C GLU A 58 10.32 14.11 -5.51
N LEU A 59 9.09 14.15 -6.06
CA LEU A 59 8.40 13.02 -6.67
C LEU A 59 8.10 11.86 -5.69
N ILE A 60 8.18 12.12 -4.39
CA ILE A 60 7.96 11.14 -3.34
C ILE A 60 6.46 11.09 -3.01
N VAL A 61 5.87 9.92 -3.23
CA VAL A 61 4.44 9.67 -3.01
C VAL A 61 4.19 9.28 -1.57
N TYR A 62 4.89 8.27 -1.06
CA TYR A 62 4.80 7.83 0.34
C TYR A 62 6.03 7.02 0.78
N GLY A 63 6.10 6.69 2.07
CA GLY A 63 7.15 5.84 2.64
C GLY A 63 8.53 6.48 2.66
N GLY A 64 8.60 7.80 2.62
CA GLY A 64 9.82 8.59 2.73
C GLY A 64 10.67 8.65 1.47
N ILE A 65 10.72 7.61 0.64
CA ILE A 65 11.54 7.52 -0.58
C ILE A 65 10.81 6.90 -1.79
N GLY A 66 9.55 6.47 -1.63
CA GLY A 66 8.77 5.84 -2.70
C GLY A 66 8.34 6.84 -3.78
N LYS A 67 8.93 6.74 -4.97
CA LYS A 67 8.75 7.70 -6.07
C LYS A 67 7.81 7.20 -7.16
N ALA A 68 7.13 8.15 -7.83
CA ALA A 68 6.31 7.90 -9.02
C ALA A 68 7.14 7.90 -10.31
N ALA A 69 8.20 8.69 -10.37
CA ALA A 69 9.14 8.77 -11.50
C ALA A 69 10.55 9.05 -10.96
N ARG A 70 11.59 8.74 -11.74
CA ARG A 70 12.98 8.85 -11.31
C ARG A 70 13.39 10.30 -11.03
N ASN A 71 13.01 11.21 -11.92
CA ASN A 71 13.20 12.65 -11.82
C ASN A 71 12.15 13.36 -12.68
N TRP A 72 12.10 14.69 -12.64
CA TRP A 72 11.12 15.48 -13.37
C TRP A 72 11.24 15.36 -14.89
N GLU A 73 12.44 15.22 -15.45
CA GLU A 73 12.62 14.96 -16.87
C GLU A 73 11.97 13.63 -17.28
N CYS A 74 12.19 12.57 -16.50
CA CYS A 74 11.56 11.28 -16.73
C CYS A 74 10.04 11.35 -16.62
N PHE A 75 9.50 12.09 -15.64
CA PHE A 75 8.07 12.32 -15.51
C PHE A 75 7.49 12.98 -16.76
N ASP A 76 8.11 14.07 -17.22
CA ASP A 76 7.66 14.79 -18.41
C ASP A 76 7.69 13.91 -19.65
N ARG A 77 8.74 13.10 -19.82
CA ARG A 77 8.87 12.17 -20.96
C ARG A 77 7.86 11.01 -20.88
N ILE A 78 7.54 10.50 -19.68
CA ILE A 78 6.46 9.51 -19.51
C ILE A 78 5.13 10.10 -19.98
N VAL A 79 4.76 11.28 -19.49
CA VAL A 79 3.50 11.95 -19.85
C VAL A 79 3.44 12.27 -21.35
N GLU A 80 4.51 12.83 -21.92
CA GLU A 80 4.58 13.14 -23.34
C GLU A 80 4.46 11.87 -24.21
N THR A 81 5.15 10.79 -23.84
CA THR A 81 5.11 9.53 -24.57
C THR A 81 3.69 8.94 -24.52
N LEU A 82 3.07 8.91 -23.36
CA LEU A 82 1.70 8.38 -23.20
C LEU A 82 0.66 9.18 -24.01
N LYS A 83 0.81 10.50 -24.14
CA LYS A 83 -0.06 11.33 -24.98
C LYS A 83 -0.02 10.93 -26.45
N ASN A 84 1.13 10.44 -26.91
CA ASN A 84 1.40 10.11 -28.30
C ASN A 84 1.35 8.60 -28.61
N LEU A 85 1.21 7.75 -27.58
CA LEU A 85 1.24 6.30 -27.71
C LEU A 85 0.02 5.79 -28.48
N ASP A 86 0.22 4.89 -29.44
CA ASP A 86 -0.82 4.21 -30.17
C ASP A 86 -1.41 3.03 -29.38
N GLU A 87 -2.60 2.58 -29.75
CA GLU A 87 -3.31 1.50 -29.02
C GLU A 87 -2.66 0.12 -29.18
N ASP A 88 -1.74 -0.04 -30.14
CA ASP A 88 -0.94 -1.25 -30.35
C ASP A 88 0.53 -1.09 -29.90
N GLU A 89 0.82 -0.04 -29.13
CA GLU A 89 2.16 0.24 -28.61
C GLU A 89 2.23 0.05 -27.10
N THR A 90 3.44 -0.30 -26.62
CA THR A 90 3.75 -0.48 -25.21
C THR A 90 4.97 0.35 -24.82
N LEU A 91 4.80 1.20 -23.81
CA LEU A 91 5.89 1.94 -23.17
C LEU A 91 6.57 1.08 -22.10
N LEU A 92 7.90 1.01 -22.14
CA LEU A 92 8.72 0.38 -21.10
C LEU A 92 9.27 1.44 -20.13
N VAL A 93 9.11 1.21 -18.83
CA VAL A 93 9.59 2.10 -17.77
C VAL A 93 10.49 1.31 -16.80
N GLN A 94 11.76 1.71 -16.75
CA GLN A 94 12.77 1.09 -15.88
C GLN A 94 13.10 2.02 -14.73
N SER A 95 12.75 1.65 -13.51
CA SER A 95 12.96 2.45 -12.30
C SER A 95 12.62 3.93 -12.55
N GLY A 96 11.39 4.18 -12.99
CA GLY A 96 10.82 5.51 -13.22
C GLY A 96 11.36 6.26 -14.43
N LYS A 97 12.15 5.62 -15.30
CA LYS A 97 12.66 6.19 -16.56
C LYS A 97 11.98 5.52 -17.75
N PRO A 98 11.35 6.26 -18.68
CA PRO A 98 10.87 5.70 -19.94
C PRO A 98 12.07 5.35 -20.81
N VAL A 99 12.16 4.08 -21.23
CA VAL A 99 13.35 3.57 -21.93
C VAL A 99 13.08 3.12 -23.37
N GLY A 100 11.81 2.90 -23.73
CA GLY A 100 11.49 2.53 -25.10
C GLY A 100 9.99 2.34 -25.32
N VAL A 101 9.58 2.46 -26.58
CA VAL A 101 8.23 2.15 -27.07
C VAL A 101 8.34 1.04 -28.11
N PHE A 102 7.50 0.04 -28.01
CA PHE A 102 7.49 -1.10 -28.91
C PHE A 102 6.09 -1.34 -29.48
N LYS A 103 6.02 -1.73 -30.74
CA LYS A 103 4.81 -2.29 -31.32
C LYS A 103 4.52 -3.63 -30.67
N THR A 104 3.30 -3.77 -30.17
CA THR A 104 2.78 -5.00 -29.56
C THR A 104 1.46 -5.37 -30.24
N HIS A 105 0.35 -5.34 -29.52
CA HIS A 105 -0.99 -5.56 -30.07
C HIS A 105 -2.06 -4.88 -29.19
N PRO A 106 -3.28 -4.68 -29.67
CA PRO A 106 -4.32 -3.91 -28.92
C PRO A 106 -4.65 -4.45 -27.53
N ASP A 107 -4.55 -5.77 -27.30
CA ASP A 107 -4.82 -6.38 -26.00
C ASP A 107 -3.58 -6.39 -25.07
N ALA A 108 -2.39 -6.00 -25.55
CA ALA A 108 -1.21 -5.91 -24.72
C ALA A 108 -1.28 -4.74 -23.72
N PRO A 109 -0.55 -4.78 -22.60
CA PRO A 109 -0.41 -3.62 -21.73
C PRO A 109 0.13 -2.39 -22.46
N ARG A 110 -0.40 -1.22 -22.13
CA ARG A 110 0.13 0.07 -22.65
C ARG A 110 1.41 0.48 -21.96
N VAL A 111 1.63 0.01 -20.71
CA VAL A 111 2.85 0.28 -19.95
C VAL A 111 3.32 -0.98 -19.24
N LEU A 112 4.62 -1.24 -19.31
CA LEU A 112 5.31 -2.23 -18.50
C LEU A 112 6.35 -1.53 -17.63
N ILE A 113 6.29 -1.77 -16.33
CA ILE A 113 7.11 -1.11 -15.33
C ILE A 113 7.95 -2.15 -14.58
N ALA A 114 9.24 -1.89 -14.42
CA ALA A 114 10.10 -2.64 -13.51
C ALA A 114 10.83 -1.64 -12.59
N ASN A 115 10.66 -1.78 -11.28
CA ASN A 115 11.22 -0.84 -10.31
C ASN A 115 12.11 -1.54 -9.28
N SER A 116 13.25 -0.93 -8.98
CA SER A 116 14.14 -1.29 -7.87
C SER A 116 14.67 -2.72 -7.89
N ASN A 117 14.49 -3.46 -8.99
CA ASN A 117 14.92 -4.84 -9.06
C ASN A 117 16.45 -4.94 -9.14
N LEU A 118 17.03 -5.61 -8.16
CA LEU A 118 18.44 -5.97 -8.09
C LEU A 118 18.60 -7.48 -8.18
N VAL A 119 19.70 -7.92 -8.79
CA VAL A 119 20.08 -9.34 -8.72
C VAL A 119 20.26 -9.74 -7.26
N PRO A 120 19.75 -10.90 -6.80
CA PRO A 120 19.62 -11.20 -5.37
C PRO A 120 20.86 -10.98 -4.52
N HIS A 121 22.05 -11.34 -5.01
CA HIS A 121 23.31 -11.14 -4.29
C HIS A 121 23.64 -9.65 -4.02
N TRP A 122 23.16 -8.75 -4.86
CA TRP A 122 23.35 -7.29 -4.75
C TRP A 122 22.12 -6.56 -4.19
N ALA A 123 21.11 -7.28 -3.77
CA ALA A 123 19.86 -6.71 -3.28
C ALA A 123 20.00 -6.20 -1.83
N THR A 124 20.85 -5.21 -1.64
CA THR A 124 21.11 -4.55 -0.36
C THR A 124 20.84 -3.04 -0.44
N TRP A 125 20.54 -2.41 0.69
CA TRP A 125 20.39 -0.97 0.77
C TRP A 125 21.64 -0.20 0.33
N GLU A 126 22.81 -0.74 0.60
CA GLU A 126 24.09 -0.12 0.22
C GLU A 126 24.20 -0.02 -1.31
N VAL A 127 24.04 -1.14 -2.01
CA VAL A 127 24.09 -1.19 -3.48
C VAL A 127 22.99 -0.34 -4.09
N PHE A 128 21.75 -0.42 -3.54
CA PHE A 128 20.65 0.40 -4.01
C PHE A 128 20.97 1.90 -3.93
N ARG A 129 21.45 2.38 -2.77
CA ARG A 129 21.77 3.80 -2.55
C ARG A 129 22.91 4.29 -3.46
N GLU A 130 23.89 3.42 -3.74
CA GLU A 130 24.95 3.75 -4.70
C GLU A 130 24.38 3.96 -6.10
N LEU A 131 23.51 3.06 -6.57
CA LEU A 131 22.89 3.13 -7.89
C LEU A 131 21.89 4.30 -8.01
N ASP A 132 21.14 4.59 -6.96
CA ASP A 132 20.24 5.74 -6.90
C ASP A 132 21.01 7.06 -7.00
N ARG A 133 22.12 7.21 -6.26
CA ARG A 133 23.00 8.38 -6.37
C ARG A 133 23.62 8.55 -7.77
N LYS A 134 23.84 7.46 -8.49
CA LYS A 134 24.28 7.47 -9.88
C LYS A 134 23.17 7.76 -10.89
N GLY A 135 21.92 7.91 -10.43
CA GLY A 135 20.74 8.14 -11.28
C GLY A 135 20.33 6.92 -12.10
N LEU A 136 20.68 5.70 -11.66
CA LEU A 136 20.40 4.46 -12.37
C LEU A 136 19.15 3.75 -11.88
N MET A 137 18.71 4.06 -10.67
CA MET A 137 17.52 3.48 -10.04
C MET A 137 16.69 4.56 -9.35
N MET A 138 15.49 4.18 -8.94
CA MET A 138 14.68 4.86 -7.94
C MET A 138 13.98 3.82 -7.09
N TYR A 139 13.56 4.17 -5.88
CA TYR A 139 12.71 3.31 -5.06
C TYR A 139 11.25 3.48 -5.50
N GLY A 140 10.83 2.65 -6.45
CA GLY A 140 9.45 2.62 -6.94
C GLY A 140 8.58 1.75 -6.05
N GLN A 141 8.30 2.21 -4.85
CA GLN A 141 7.59 1.47 -3.82
C GLN A 141 6.15 1.18 -4.24
N MET A 142 5.81 -0.11 -4.40
CA MET A 142 4.44 -0.61 -4.58
C MET A 142 3.55 0.30 -5.45
N THR A 143 2.43 0.74 -4.93
CA THR A 143 1.44 1.57 -5.63
C THR A 143 1.93 2.99 -5.98
N ALA A 144 2.99 3.49 -5.34
CA ALA A 144 3.65 4.72 -5.75
C ALA A 144 4.33 4.56 -7.11
N GLY A 145 5.14 3.52 -7.28
CA GLY A 145 5.87 3.24 -8.51
C GLY A 145 5.02 2.65 -9.65
N SER A 146 3.83 2.15 -9.36
CA SER A 146 2.86 1.63 -10.34
C SER A 146 1.66 2.53 -10.58
N TRP A 147 1.69 3.73 -10.03
CA TRP A 147 0.68 4.78 -10.28
C TRP A 147 -0.77 4.36 -9.96
N ILE A 148 -0.96 3.67 -8.85
CA ILE A 148 -2.28 3.23 -8.36
C ILE A 148 -2.49 3.56 -6.88
N TYR A 149 -1.67 4.44 -6.30
CA TYR A 149 -1.88 4.92 -4.95
C TYR A 149 -3.11 5.83 -4.88
N ILE A 150 -3.97 5.61 -3.91
CA ILE A 150 -5.24 6.30 -3.73
C ILE A 150 -5.31 7.07 -2.41
N GLY A 151 -4.17 7.44 -1.86
CA GLY A 151 -4.09 8.03 -0.53
C GLY A 151 -4.18 6.97 0.58
N SER A 152 -4.42 7.43 1.79
CA SER A 152 -4.37 6.61 3.00
C SER A 152 -5.53 5.63 3.16
N GLN A 153 -6.62 5.72 2.37
CA GLN A 153 -7.76 4.81 2.55
C GLN A 153 -7.42 3.34 2.28
N GLY A 154 -6.42 3.07 1.42
CA GLY A 154 -5.98 1.69 1.16
C GLY A 154 -5.46 0.99 2.42
N ILE A 155 -4.62 1.68 3.19
CA ILE A 155 -4.08 1.13 4.43
C ILE A 155 -5.12 1.15 5.56
N ILE A 156 -6.04 2.12 5.59
CA ILE A 156 -7.14 2.14 6.57
C ILE A 156 -7.99 0.88 6.41
N GLN A 157 -8.34 0.52 5.18
CA GLN A 157 -9.17 -0.63 4.89
C GLN A 157 -8.48 -1.95 5.28
N GLY A 158 -7.22 -2.16 4.89
CA GLY A 158 -6.47 -3.36 5.26
C GLY A 158 -6.26 -3.49 6.77
N THR A 159 -6.05 -2.37 7.47
CA THR A 159 -5.94 -2.33 8.93
C THR A 159 -7.29 -2.62 9.60
N TYR A 160 -8.37 -2.07 9.05
CA TYR A 160 -9.74 -2.37 9.50
C TYR A 160 -10.04 -3.87 9.41
N GLU A 161 -9.76 -4.52 8.27
CA GLU A 161 -9.93 -5.98 8.10
C GLU A 161 -9.14 -6.77 9.15
N THR A 162 -7.88 -6.37 9.39
CA THR A 162 -7.03 -7.01 10.40
C THR A 162 -7.62 -6.91 11.80
N PHE A 163 -8.09 -5.72 12.20
CA PHE A 163 -8.65 -5.51 13.53
C PHE A 163 -10.01 -6.18 13.72
N VAL A 164 -10.84 -6.20 12.68
CA VAL A 164 -12.14 -6.91 12.73
C VAL A 164 -11.91 -8.42 12.84
N GLU A 165 -10.97 -8.98 12.08
CA GLU A 165 -10.64 -10.41 12.17
C GLU A 165 -10.02 -10.77 13.52
N MET A 166 -9.16 -9.90 14.07
CA MET A 166 -8.67 -10.04 15.43
C MET A 166 -9.83 -10.04 16.46
N GLY A 167 -10.78 -9.11 16.30
CA GLY A 167 -11.99 -9.07 17.12
C GLY A 167 -12.80 -10.36 17.04
N ARG A 168 -12.95 -10.92 15.83
CA ARG A 168 -13.66 -12.18 15.60
C ARG A 168 -12.98 -13.36 16.29
N GLN A 169 -11.66 -13.48 16.18
CA GLN A 169 -10.93 -14.62 16.73
C GLN A 169 -10.78 -14.58 18.25
N HIS A 170 -10.59 -13.39 18.84
CA HIS A 170 -10.23 -13.26 20.26
C HIS A 170 -11.36 -12.72 21.15
N PHE A 171 -12.34 -12.00 20.56
CA PHE A 171 -13.35 -11.26 21.34
C PHE A 171 -14.79 -11.49 20.85
N GLY A 172 -15.05 -12.57 20.13
CA GLY A 172 -16.42 -12.91 19.67
C GLY A 172 -17.00 -11.93 18.65
N GLY A 173 -16.16 -11.14 17.99
CA GLY A 173 -16.56 -10.16 16.97
C GLY A 173 -16.91 -8.77 17.48
N ASP A 174 -16.85 -8.53 18.80
CA ASP A 174 -17.12 -7.22 19.42
C ASP A 174 -15.86 -6.64 20.06
N LEU A 175 -15.44 -5.49 19.55
CA LEU A 175 -14.32 -4.72 20.08
C LEU A 175 -14.73 -3.57 21.00
N SER A 176 -16.01 -3.44 21.33
CA SER A 176 -16.52 -2.43 22.26
C SER A 176 -15.88 -2.59 23.64
N GLY A 177 -15.27 -1.53 24.15
CA GLY A 177 -14.56 -1.57 25.42
C GLY A 177 -13.18 -2.26 25.36
N LYS A 178 -12.67 -2.54 24.17
CA LYS A 178 -11.30 -3.04 23.93
C LYS A 178 -10.39 -1.91 23.50
N TRP A 179 -9.08 -2.06 23.75
CA TRP A 179 -8.12 -1.08 23.28
C TRP A 179 -6.85 -1.69 22.72
N ILE A 180 -6.28 -1.01 21.73
CA ILE A 180 -5.11 -1.42 20.95
C ILE A 180 -3.96 -0.48 21.28
N LEU A 181 -2.77 -1.05 21.49
CA LEU A 181 -1.52 -0.29 21.58
C LEU A 181 -0.80 -0.39 20.23
N THR A 182 -0.43 0.77 19.69
CA THR A 182 0.39 0.85 18.47
C THR A 182 1.38 2.00 18.53
N ALA A 183 2.32 2.06 17.60
CA ALA A 183 3.24 3.17 17.45
C ALA A 183 3.49 3.52 15.97
N GLY A 184 3.84 4.78 15.73
CA GLY A 184 4.04 5.34 14.41
C GLY A 184 2.77 5.94 13.80
N LEU A 185 2.80 7.25 13.51
CA LEU A 185 1.72 8.00 12.86
C LEU A 185 2.17 8.63 11.54
N GLY A 186 3.22 8.09 10.94
CA GLY A 186 3.70 8.43 9.60
C GLY A 186 2.68 8.06 8.50
N GLY A 187 3.13 7.99 7.25
CA GLY A 187 2.26 7.72 6.09
C GLY A 187 1.37 6.49 6.27
N MET A 188 1.95 5.37 6.66
CA MET A 188 1.24 4.09 6.85
C MET A 188 0.58 3.98 8.24
N GLY A 189 1.35 4.22 9.30
CA GLY A 189 0.86 4.08 10.68
C GLY A 189 -0.23 5.06 11.06
N GLY A 190 -0.27 6.22 10.42
CA GLY A 190 -1.32 7.23 10.63
C GLY A 190 -2.73 6.79 10.29
N ALA A 191 -2.90 5.66 9.59
CA ALA A 191 -4.20 5.07 9.32
C ALA A 191 -4.75 4.21 10.48
N GLN A 192 -3.89 3.72 11.37
CA GLN A 192 -4.28 2.78 12.42
C GLN A 192 -5.29 3.34 13.41
N PRO A 193 -5.19 4.60 13.89
CA PRO A 193 -6.17 5.13 14.83
C PRO A 193 -7.59 5.13 14.27
N LEU A 194 -7.78 5.62 13.04
CA LEU A 194 -9.09 5.62 12.41
C LEU A 194 -9.61 4.20 12.16
N ALA A 195 -8.77 3.29 11.67
CA ALA A 195 -9.14 1.89 11.44
C ALA A 195 -9.59 1.20 12.73
N ALA A 196 -8.91 1.45 13.86
CA ALA A 196 -9.26 0.90 15.16
C ALA A 196 -10.64 1.40 15.64
N THR A 197 -10.89 2.70 15.56
CA THR A 197 -12.19 3.27 15.97
C THR A 197 -13.32 2.85 15.02
N MET A 198 -13.08 2.71 13.73
CA MET A 198 -14.04 2.14 12.77
C MET A 198 -14.34 0.66 13.09
N ALA A 199 -13.37 -0.10 13.59
CA ALA A 199 -13.56 -1.47 14.04
C ALA A 199 -14.26 -1.57 15.42
N GLY A 200 -14.41 -0.46 16.14
CA GLY A 200 -15.09 -0.39 17.44
C GLY A 200 -14.16 -0.39 18.66
N ALA A 201 -12.84 -0.39 18.46
CA ALA A 201 -11.84 -0.35 19.53
C ALA A 201 -11.36 1.07 19.83
N SER A 202 -10.93 1.31 21.08
CA SER A 202 -10.08 2.45 21.39
C SER A 202 -8.62 2.15 21.02
N VAL A 203 -7.78 3.18 20.85
CA VAL A 203 -6.37 2.98 20.48
C VAL A 203 -5.47 4.04 21.10
N LEU A 204 -4.33 3.62 21.61
CA LEU A 204 -3.22 4.47 22.00
C LEU A 204 -2.13 4.36 20.95
N ALA A 205 -1.84 5.45 20.26
CA ALA A 205 -0.82 5.54 19.23
C ALA A 205 0.36 6.40 19.71
N VAL A 206 1.52 5.79 19.88
CA VAL A 206 2.75 6.46 20.31
C VAL A 206 3.49 6.99 19.08
N GLU A 207 3.88 8.28 19.09
CA GLU A 207 4.58 8.92 17.99
C GLU A 207 5.67 9.86 18.49
N VAL A 208 6.84 9.82 17.85
CA VAL A 208 8.00 10.65 18.23
C VAL A 208 7.93 12.07 17.66
N ASP A 209 7.16 12.26 16.60
CA ASP A 209 7.01 13.56 15.93
C ASP A 209 5.63 14.16 16.19
N GLN A 210 5.62 15.27 16.92
CA GLN A 210 4.38 16.00 17.21
C GLN A 210 3.66 16.47 15.95
N GLN A 211 4.38 16.77 14.86
CA GLN A 211 3.76 17.20 13.61
C GLN A 211 2.93 16.07 12.99
N HIS A 212 3.39 14.82 13.10
CA HIS A 212 2.60 13.65 12.68
C HIS A 212 1.29 13.56 13.46
N ILE A 213 1.33 13.70 14.80
CA ILE A 213 0.11 13.67 15.62
C ILE A 213 -0.84 14.80 15.21
N GLN A 214 -0.34 16.04 15.09
CA GLN A 214 -1.15 17.19 14.70
C GLN A 214 -1.79 17.00 13.32
N ARG A 215 -1.05 16.45 12.36
CA ARG A 215 -1.58 16.12 11.04
C ARG A 215 -2.75 15.14 11.14
N ARG A 216 -2.66 14.10 11.99
CA ARG A 216 -3.74 13.13 12.17
C ARG A 216 -4.96 13.68 12.89
N LEU A 217 -4.77 14.58 13.83
CA LEU A 217 -5.87 15.36 14.43
C LEU A 217 -6.58 16.22 13.38
N HIS A 218 -5.80 16.97 12.59
CA HIS A 218 -6.35 17.84 11.55
C HIS A 218 -7.13 17.07 10.47
N THR A 219 -6.65 15.89 10.09
CA THR A 219 -7.31 15.04 9.09
C THR A 219 -8.44 14.18 9.65
N GLY A 220 -8.71 14.21 10.96
CA GLY A 220 -9.73 13.42 11.62
C GLY A 220 -9.38 11.91 11.71
N TYR A 221 -8.09 11.57 11.60
CA TYR A 221 -7.62 10.18 11.73
C TYR A 221 -7.27 9.80 13.17
N CYS A 222 -7.03 10.79 14.02
CA CYS A 222 -6.89 10.65 15.46
C CYS A 222 -7.83 11.65 16.14
N ASP A 223 -8.51 11.24 17.21
CA ASP A 223 -9.53 12.05 17.85
C ASP A 223 -8.93 13.08 18.82
N THR A 224 -7.89 12.69 19.56
CA THR A 224 -7.30 13.53 20.61
C THR A 224 -5.82 13.25 20.82
N ILE A 225 -5.17 14.11 21.60
CA ILE A 225 -3.78 13.97 22.06
C ILE A 225 -3.74 13.96 23.59
N ALA A 226 -2.90 13.13 24.16
CA ALA A 226 -2.57 13.15 25.57
C ALA A 226 -1.17 13.76 25.78
N SER A 227 -1.02 14.57 26.82
CA SER A 227 0.25 15.21 27.18
C SER A 227 1.19 14.29 27.94
N THR A 228 0.65 13.28 28.61
CA THR A 228 1.41 12.30 29.40
C THR A 228 0.83 10.90 29.21
N LEU A 229 1.65 9.89 29.54
CA LEU A 229 1.18 8.49 29.54
C LEU A 229 0.03 8.27 30.53
N ASP A 230 0.07 8.90 31.70
CA ASP A 230 -0.99 8.77 32.70
C ASP A 230 -2.31 9.34 32.20
N GLU A 231 -2.30 10.53 31.58
CA GLU A 231 -3.48 11.11 30.94
C GLU A 231 -4.03 10.21 29.83
N ALA A 232 -3.14 9.64 28.98
CA ALA A 232 -3.54 8.72 27.92
C ALA A 232 -4.24 7.47 28.49
N LEU A 233 -3.70 6.89 29.57
CA LEU A 233 -4.27 5.72 30.21
C LEU A 233 -5.62 6.02 30.90
N ASP A 234 -5.78 7.20 31.47
CA ASP A 234 -7.05 7.63 32.05
C ASP A 234 -8.13 7.81 30.97
N GLN A 235 -7.79 8.46 29.84
CA GLN A 235 -8.69 8.59 28.69
C GLN A 235 -9.07 7.22 28.09
N ILE A 236 -8.11 6.29 27.93
CA ILE A 236 -8.37 4.92 27.46
C ILE A 236 -9.33 4.20 28.42
N ARG A 237 -9.09 4.29 29.72
CA ARG A 237 -9.94 3.66 30.74
C ARG A 237 -11.38 4.18 30.70
N GLU A 238 -11.54 5.49 30.57
CA GLU A 238 -12.86 6.11 30.45
C GLU A 238 -13.57 5.64 29.17
N ALA A 239 -12.91 5.72 28.02
CA ALA A 239 -13.45 5.32 26.73
C ALA A 239 -13.86 3.83 26.69
N THR A 240 -13.02 2.95 27.25
CA THR A 240 -13.32 1.51 27.32
C THR A 240 -14.46 1.19 28.26
N ASN A 241 -14.55 1.85 29.44
CA ASN A 241 -15.68 1.71 30.38
C ASN A 241 -17.00 2.17 29.75
N LEU A 242 -16.99 3.25 28.99
CA LEU A 242 -18.15 3.77 28.28
C LEU A 242 -18.45 3.01 26.98
N LYS A 243 -17.57 2.12 26.55
CA LYS A 243 -17.62 1.41 25.26
C LYS A 243 -17.72 2.39 24.06
N GLN A 244 -17.08 3.52 24.17
CA GLN A 244 -17.03 4.55 23.13
C GLN A 244 -15.60 4.54 22.51
N PRO A 245 -15.46 4.12 21.25
CA PRO A 245 -14.15 4.10 20.61
C PRO A 245 -13.50 5.48 20.61
N LEU A 246 -12.23 5.55 21.01
CA LEU A 246 -11.46 6.78 21.07
C LEU A 246 -10.02 6.51 20.61
N SER A 247 -9.51 7.34 19.72
CA SER A 247 -8.12 7.29 19.30
C SER A 247 -7.31 8.42 19.93
N ILE A 248 -6.19 8.05 20.56
CA ILE A 248 -5.34 8.94 21.35
C ILE A 248 -3.92 8.91 20.80
N GLY A 249 -3.39 10.06 20.38
CA GLY A 249 -1.98 10.25 20.07
C GLY A 249 -1.19 10.60 21.34
N LEU A 250 -0.05 9.96 21.54
CA LEU A 250 0.88 10.25 22.65
C LEU A 250 2.27 10.55 22.08
N LEU A 251 2.79 11.73 22.39
CA LEU A 251 4.16 12.08 22.05
C LEU A 251 5.15 11.27 22.91
N GLY A 252 5.95 10.41 22.27
CA GLY A 252 6.89 9.54 22.98
C GLY A 252 7.59 8.57 22.03
N ASN A 253 8.55 7.84 22.57
CA ASN A 253 9.22 6.78 21.83
C ASN A 253 8.68 5.41 22.25
N ALA A 254 8.30 4.58 21.28
CA ALA A 254 7.77 3.24 21.55
C ALA A 254 8.74 2.36 22.35
N ALA A 255 10.06 2.52 22.14
CA ALA A 255 11.09 1.82 22.90
C ALA A 255 11.17 2.24 24.38
N ASP A 256 10.52 3.32 24.78
CA ASP A 256 10.39 3.74 26.18
C ASP A 256 8.98 3.45 26.72
N ILE A 257 7.94 3.71 25.94
CA ILE A 257 6.54 3.58 26.37
C ILE A 257 6.13 2.10 26.53
N TYR A 258 6.48 1.22 25.58
CA TYR A 258 6.08 -0.19 25.66
C TYR A 258 6.69 -0.89 26.88
N PRO A 259 8.01 -0.79 27.15
CA PRO A 259 8.60 -1.33 28.39
C PRO A 259 8.00 -0.72 29.65
N GLU A 260 7.63 0.57 29.66
CA GLU A 260 7.04 1.22 30.82
C GLU A 260 5.63 0.67 31.10
N LEU A 261 4.82 0.40 30.06
CA LEU A 261 3.52 -0.26 30.23
C LEU A 261 3.67 -1.67 30.81
N VAL A 262 4.63 -2.46 30.30
CA VAL A 262 4.98 -3.78 30.87
C VAL A 262 5.35 -3.66 32.33
N ARG A 263 6.26 -2.75 32.68
CA ARG A 263 6.70 -2.51 34.05
C ARG A 263 5.56 -2.14 35.00
N ARG A 264 4.57 -1.39 34.50
CA ARG A 264 3.37 -1.00 35.26
C ARG A 264 2.30 -2.10 35.34
N GLY A 265 2.47 -3.21 34.64
CA GLY A 265 1.47 -4.28 34.54
C GLY A 265 0.22 -3.87 33.77
N ILE A 266 0.29 -2.85 32.90
CA ILE A 266 -0.81 -2.40 32.06
C ILE A 266 -0.94 -3.36 30.87
N LYS A 267 -2.15 -3.86 30.64
CA LYS A 267 -2.42 -4.86 29.60
C LYS A 267 -3.34 -4.29 28.51
N PRO A 268 -2.82 -3.99 27.33
CA PRO A 268 -3.65 -3.78 26.14
C PRO A 268 -4.44 -5.04 25.79
N ASP A 269 -5.55 -4.90 25.06
CA ASP A 269 -6.27 -6.05 24.49
C ASP A 269 -5.55 -6.56 23.23
N MET A 270 -4.82 -5.70 22.53
CA MET A 270 -3.95 -6.05 21.39
C MET A 270 -2.73 -5.11 21.33
N VAL A 271 -1.61 -5.62 20.84
CA VAL A 271 -0.39 -4.83 20.61
C VAL A 271 0.09 -5.02 19.17
N THR A 272 0.45 -3.93 18.53
CA THR A 272 1.08 -3.91 17.21
C THR A 272 2.06 -2.74 17.10
N ASP A 273 2.66 -2.55 15.91
CA ASP A 273 3.58 -1.45 15.63
C ASP A 273 3.61 -1.10 14.13
N GLN A 274 3.74 0.17 13.82
CA GLN A 274 3.90 0.68 12.46
C GLN A 274 4.97 1.80 12.40
N THR A 275 5.97 1.74 13.26
CA THR A 275 7.14 2.61 13.15
C THR A 275 7.92 2.32 11.86
N SER A 276 8.72 3.28 11.39
CA SER A 276 9.49 3.10 10.14
C SER A 276 10.78 2.31 10.36
N ALA A 277 10.67 1.10 10.92
CA ALA A 277 11.81 0.24 11.26
C ALA A 277 12.53 -0.35 10.05
N HIS A 278 11.89 -0.39 8.88
CA HIS A 278 12.46 -0.92 7.63
C HIS A 278 13.65 -0.11 7.09
N ASP A 279 13.74 1.17 7.41
CA ASP A 279 14.94 2.01 7.18
C ASP A 279 15.46 2.54 8.51
N VAL A 280 16.39 1.79 9.09
CA VAL A 280 16.95 2.06 10.43
C VAL A 280 17.68 3.40 10.46
N LEU A 281 18.24 3.86 9.34
CA LEU A 281 18.99 5.12 9.29
C LEU A 281 18.07 6.34 9.20
N ASN A 282 17.01 6.29 8.36
CA ASN A 282 16.19 7.46 8.07
C ASN A 282 14.79 7.39 8.70
N GLY A 283 14.33 6.21 9.09
CA GLY A 283 12.96 5.97 9.53
C GLY A 283 12.77 5.90 11.03
N TYR A 284 13.59 5.13 11.74
CA TYR A 284 13.41 4.90 13.18
C TYR A 284 14.24 5.89 14.02
N ILE A 285 13.61 6.52 15.01
CA ILE A 285 14.28 7.47 15.92
C ILE A 285 14.76 6.72 17.17
N PRO A 286 16.09 6.71 17.48
CA PRO A 286 16.62 6.08 18.69
C PRO A 286 16.02 6.67 19.97
N ALA A 287 15.72 5.81 20.95
CA ALA A 287 15.27 6.24 22.26
C ALA A 287 16.27 7.17 22.95
N GLY A 288 15.74 8.13 23.72
CA GLY A 288 16.54 9.11 24.46
C GLY A 288 17.13 10.24 23.60
N LEU A 289 16.71 10.38 22.34
CA LEU A 289 17.05 11.49 21.46
C LEU A 289 15.80 12.27 21.06
N SER A 290 15.90 13.59 21.03
CA SER A 290 14.98 14.45 20.30
C SER A 290 15.16 14.29 18.79
N LEU A 291 14.19 14.74 18.00
CA LEU A 291 14.30 14.73 16.53
C LEU A 291 15.53 15.50 16.02
N ALA A 292 15.84 16.64 16.67
CA ALA A 292 17.00 17.46 16.33
C ALA A 292 18.33 16.74 16.62
N GLU A 293 18.47 16.16 17.81
CA GLU A 293 19.65 15.36 18.18
C GLU A 293 19.80 14.12 17.31
N ALA A 294 18.70 13.47 16.96
CA ALA A 294 18.68 12.35 16.03
C ALA A 294 19.16 12.75 14.62
N ALA A 295 18.70 13.90 14.11
CA ALA A 295 19.13 14.43 12.82
C ALA A 295 20.63 14.79 12.82
N GLU A 296 21.12 15.42 13.89
CA GLU A 296 22.55 15.76 14.05
C GLU A 296 23.42 14.49 14.14
N LEU A 297 23.01 13.51 14.95
CA LEU A 297 23.75 12.24 15.09
C LEU A 297 23.80 11.49 13.74
N ARG A 298 22.68 11.46 13.00
CA ARG A 298 22.61 10.80 11.68
C ARG A 298 23.62 11.38 10.68
N GLN A 299 23.81 12.71 10.71
CA GLN A 299 24.77 13.38 9.82
C GLN A 299 26.23 13.16 10.28
N ARG A 300 26.48 13.22 11.60
CA ARG A 300 27.81 13.16 12.15
C ARG A 300 28.37 11.74 12.25
N ASP A 301 27.51 10.78 12.63
CA ASP A 301 27.88 9.38 12.88
C ASP A 301 26.73 8.44 12.47
N PRO A 302 26.56 8.16 11.16
CA PRO A 302 25.50 7.29 10.66
C PRO A 302 25.55 5.87 11.22
N GLU A 303 26.77 5.31 11.45
CA GLU A 303 26.94 3.96 11.98
C GLU A 303 26.52 3.90 13.46
N GLY A 304 26.94 4.87 14.26
CA GLY A 304 26.51 5.00 15.65
C GLY A 304 25.00 5.24 15.75
N TYR A 305 24.42 5.99 14.84
CA TYR A 305 22.96 6.17 14.74
C TYR A 305 22.24 4.83 14.53
N VAL A 306 22.65 4.08 13.50
CA VAL A 306 22.07 2.75 13.17
C VAL A 306 22.17 1.79 14.34
N LYS A 307 23.33 1.77 15.03
CA LYS A 307 23.52 0.93 16.23
C LYS A 307 22.49 1.29 17.32
N ARG A 308 22.35 2.58 17.67
CA ARG A 308 21.39 3.03 18.68
C ARG A 308 19.94 2.77 18.30
N ALA A 309 19.60 2.93 17.02
CA ALA A 309 18.27 2.62 16.52
C ALA A 309 17.97 1.13 16.64
N LYS A 310 18.89 0.25 16.25
CA LYS A 310 18.76 -1.22 16.43
C LYS A 310 18.60 -1.62 17.90
N GLU A 311 19.35 -1.01 18.81
CA GLU A 311 19.23 -1.24 20.26
C GLU A 311 17.84 -0.82 20.78
N SER A 312 17.32 0.31 20.30
CA SER A 312 15.97 0.79 20.66
C SER A 312 14.88 -0.13 20.12
N ILE A 313 14.99 -0.57 18.87
CA ILE A 313 14.07 -1.55 18.26
C ILE A 313 14.09 -2.87 19.06
N ALA A 314 15.28 -3.36 19.43
CA ALA A 314 15.39 -4.56 20.25
C ALA A 314 14.70 -4.41 21.61
N LYS A 315 14.80 -3.23 22.26
CA LYS A 315 14.11 -2.92 23.50
C LYS A 315 12.59 -2.94 23.35
N GLN A 316 12.06 -2.34 22.27
CA GLN A 316 10.64 -2.34 21.95
C GLN A 316 10.12 -3.76 21.69
N VAL A 317 10.81 -4.55 20.88
CA VAL A 317 10.41 -5.93 20.54
C VAL A 317 10.42 -6.84 21.78
N ARG A 318 11.37 -6.68 22.69
CA ARG A 318 11.34 -7.42 23.98
C ARG A 318 10.09 -7.11 24.79
N ALA A 319 9.62 -5.85 24.80
CA ALA A 319 8.37 -5.51 25.47
C ALA A 319 7.15 -6.12 24.75
N MET A 320 7.16 -6.15 23.41
CA MET A 320 6.10 -6.82 22.62
C MET A 320 6.07 -8.33 22.91
N LEU A 321 7.23 -8.98 23.01
CA LEU A 321 7.33 -10.40 23.40
C LEU A 321 6.79 -10.64 24.81
N GLU A 322 7.03 -9.72 25.75
CA GLU A 322 6.49 -9.84 27.11
C GLU A 322 4.95 -9.77 27.11
N PHE A 323 4.34 -8.89 26.33
CA PHE A 323 2.90 -8.88 26.13
C PHE A 323 2.41 -10.19 25.51
N TYR A 324 3.08 -10.70 24.49
CA TYR A 324 2.74 -11.96 23.84
C TYR A 324 2.78 -13.14 24.82
N HIS A 325 3.83 -13.27 25.63
CA HIS A 325 3.96 -14.31 26.63
C HIS A 325 2.90 -14.20 27.76
N GLN A 326 2.32 -13.03 27.97
CA GLN A 326 1.17 -12.82 28.86
C GLN A 326 -0.17 -13.21 28.23
N GLY A 327 -0.17 -13.73 26.99
CA GLY A 327 -1.36 -14.15 26.26
C GLY A 327 -2.14 -13.02 25.58
N ILE A 328 -1.52 -11.84 25.44
CA ILE A 328 -2.12 -10.72 24.69
C ILE A 328 -1.84 -10.97 23.21
N PRO A 329 -2.86 -10.80 22.32
CA PRO A 329 -2.63 -10.80 20.87
C PRO A 329 -1.60 -9.73 20.47
N VAL A 330 -0.48 -10.17 19.93
CA VAL A 330 0.59 -9.30 19.42
C VAL A 330 0.86 -9.68 17.97
N VAL A 331 0.93 -8.69 17.09
CA VAL A 331 1.29 -8.93 15.68
C VAL A 331 2.29 -7.89 15.18
N ASP A 332 3.19 -8.33 14.30
CA ASP A 332 3.97 -7.46 13.44
C ASP A 332 3.09 -7.01 12.26
N TYR A 333 3.01 -5.70 12.03
CA TYR A 333 2.22 -5.16 10.94
C TYR A 333 3.02 -4.99 9.63
N GLY A 334 4.20 -5.61 9.54
CA GLY A 334 4.97 -5.70 8.30
C GLY A 334 5.86 -4.49 8.03
N ASN A 335 6.49 -3.96 9.07
CA ASN A 335 7.49 -2.88 8.98
C ASN A 335 8.93 -3.35 9.19
N ASN A 336 9.16 -4.66 9.19
CA ASN A 336 10.46 -5.31 9.40
C ASN A 336 11.04 -5.17 10.82
N LEU A 337 10.23 -4.78 11.81
CA LEU A 337 10.66 -4.54 13.19
C LEU A 337 11.31 -5.78 13.82
N ARG A 338 10.69 -6.97 13.65
CA ARG A 338 11.21 -8.25 14.17
C ARG A 338 12.55 -8.62 13.56
N GLN A 339 12.74 -8.45 12.26
CA GLN A 339 13.98 -8.75 11.56
C GLN A 339 15.14 -7.90 12.11
N VAL A 340 14.90 -6.59 12.27
CA VAL A 340 15.92 -5.68 12.82
C VAL A 340 16.25 -6.02 14.27
N ALA A 341 15.26 -6.38 15.08
CA ALA A 341 15.47 -6.84 16.46
C ALA A 341 16.27 -8.17 16.50
N TYR A 342 15.96 -9.11 15.59
CA TYR A 342 16.69 -10.36 15.46
C TYR A 342 18.18 -10.13 15.15
N GLU A 343 18.47 -9.26 14.19
CA GLU A 343 19.83 -8.83 13.86
C GLU A 343 20.54 -8.14 15.04
N ALA A 344 19.77 -7.50 15.92
CA ALA A 344 20.27 -6.87 17.16
C ALA A 344 20.35 -7.85 18.36
N GLY A 345 20.20 -9.17 18.13
CA GLY A 345 20.36 -10.22 19.12
C GLY A 345 19.12 -10.63 19.90
N VAL A 346 17.91 -10.24 19.46
CA VAL A 346 16.65 -10.77 19.99
C VAL A 346 16.29 -12.04 19.24
N THR A 347 16.88 -13.16 19.62
CA THR A 347 16.82 -14.45 18.88
C THR A 347 15.41 -15.03 18.77
N ASN A 348 14.50 -14.63 19.64
CA ASN A 348 13.10 -15.02 19.67
C ASN A 348 12.14 -13.92 19.12
N ALA A 349 12.65 -12.96 18.35
CA ALA A 349 11.85 -11.86 17.81
C ALA A 349 10.63 -12.32 16.97
N PHE A 350 10.69 -13.52 16.40
CA PHE A 350 9.63 -14.11 15.58
C PHE A 350 8.68 -15.04 16.34
N ASP A 351 8.72 -15.11 17.68
CA ASP A 351 7.78 -15.91 18.46
C ASP A 351 6.34 -15.42 18.31
N TYR A 352 6.12 -14.10 18.20
CA TYR A 352 4.80 -13.57 17.82
C TYR A 352 4.69 -13.43 16.30
N PRO A 353 3.49 -13.70 15.72
CA PRO A 353 3.32 -13.75 14.27
C PRO A 353 3.24 -12.36 13.61
N GLY A 354 3.38 -12.33 12.29
CA GLY A 354 2.88 -11.26 11.46
C GLY A 354 1.36 -11.26 11.36
N PHE A 355 0.77 -10.14 10.97
CA PHE A 355 -0.69 -10.01 10.85
C PHE A 355 -1.28 -10.89 9.73
N VAL A 356 -0.51 -11.17 8.68
CA VAL A 356 -0.99 -11.99 7.57
C VAL A 356 -1.20 -13.44 7.97
N PRO A 357 -0.22 -14.18 8.53
CA PRO A 357 -0.46 -15.54 9.00
C PRO A 357 -1.48 -15.61 10.14
N ALA A 358 -1.57 -14.56 10.97
CA ALA A 358 -2.52 -14.53 12.08
C ALA A 358 -3.98 -14.33 11.62
N TYR A 359 -4.22 -13.43 10.67
CA TYR A 359 -5.59 -12.95 10.38
C TYR A 359 -5.98 -12.96 8.90
N ILE A 360 -5.05 -12.81 7.97
CA ILE A 360 -5.36 -12.57 6.55
C ILE A 360 -5.25 -13.83 5.70
N ARG A 361 -4.46 -14.82 6.08
CA ARG A 361 -4.21 -16.03 5.29
C ARG A 361 -5.50 -16.74 4.82
N PRO A 362 -6.52 -16.95 5.65
CA PRO A 362 -7.76 -17.58 5.19
C PRO A 362 -8.46 -16.81 4.07
N LEU A 363 -8.40 -15.48 4.11
CA LEU A 363 -8.95 -14.62 3.05
C LEU A 363 -8.16 -14.79 1.75
N PHE A 364 -6.83 -14.79 1.82
CA PHE A 364 -5.96 -15.02 0.68
C PHE A 364 -6.17 -16.39 0.01
N CYS A 365 -6.49 -17.43 0.78
CA CYS A 365 -6.87 -18.74 0.26
C CYS A 365 -8.09 -18.69 -0.66
N ARG A 366 -8.96 -17.71 -0.52
CA ARG A 366 -10.16 -17.49 -1.34
C ARG A 366 -9.98 -16.37 -2.38
N GLY A 367 -8.75 -15.88 -2.56
CA GLY A 367 -8.46 -14.75 -3.45
C GLY A 367 -9.08 -13.43 -2.96
N ILE A 368 -9.54 -13.38 -1.70
CA ILE A 368 -10.07 -12.17 -1.08
C ILE A 368 -8.89 -11.27 -0.70
N GLY A 369 -8.90 -10.07 -1.25
CA GLY A 369 -7.85 -9.09 -1.02
C GLY A 369 -8.20 -7.70 -1.55
N PRO A 370 -7.25 -6.77 -1.51
CA PRO A 370 -7.48 -5.36 -1.80
C PRO A 370 -7.84 -5.14 -3.27
N PHE A 371 -9.07 -4.71 -3.49
CA PHE A 371 -9.63 -4.30 -4.77
C PHE A 371 -9.95 -2.82 -4.73
N ARG A 372 -9.33 -2.02 -5.59
CA ARG A 372 -9.48 -0.56 -5.59
C ARG A 372 -9.88 -0.02 -6.95
N TRP A 373 -10.60 1.10 -6.93
CA TRP A 373 -10.97 1.80 -8.15
C TRP A 373 -10.96 3.32 -7.99
N VAL A 374 -10.78 4.01 -9.10
CA VAL A 374 -10.63 5.47 -9.17
C VAL A 374 -11.55 6.01 -10.26
N ALA A 375 -12.30 7.06 -9.95
CA ALA A 375 -13.15 7.77 -10.90
C ALA A 375 -12.36 8.86 -11.64
N LEU A 376 -12.07 8.64 -12.91
CA LEU A 376 -11.34 9.59 -13.74
C LEU A 376 -12.12 10.89 -14.02
N SER A 377 -13.44 10.88 -13.80
CA SER A 377 -14.26 12.10 -13.85
C SER A 377 -13.84 13.15 -12.82
N GLY A 378 -13.26 12.72 -11.69
CA GLY A 378 -13.02 13.57 -10.55
C GLY A 378 -14.30 13.90 -9.75
N ASP A 379 -15.41 13.25 -10.04
CA ASP A 379 -16.68 13.43 -9.34
C ASP A 379 -16.89 12.35 -8.27
N PRO A 380 -17.00 12.70 -6.98
CA PRO A 380 -17.31 11.77 -5.90
C PRO A 380 -18.58 10.93 -6.13
N GLU A 381 -19.57 11.45 -6.86
CA GLU A 381 -20.82 10.74 -7.12
C GLU A 381 -20.58 9.46 -7.92
N ASP A 382 -19.57 9.39 -8.79
CA ASP A 382 -19.24 8.17 -9.50
C ASP A 382 -18.74 7.06 -8.54
N ILE A 383 -18.04 7.44 -7.46
CA ILE A 383 -17.67 6.49 -6.41
C ILE A 383 -18.90 6.05 -5.61
N TYR A 384 -19.79 6.96 -5.25
CA TYR A 384 -20.99 6.59 -4.48
C TYR A 384 -21.95 5.68 -5.26
N LYS A 385 -22.06 5.87 -6.57
CA LYS A 385 -22.79 4.96 -7.45
C LYS A 385 -22.15 3.57 -7.54
N THR A 386 -20.82 3.53 -7.66
CA THR A 386 -20.09 2.24 -7.66
C THR A 386 -20.13 1.55 -6.30
N ASP A 387 -20.06 2.27 -5.17
CA ASP A 387 -20.30 1.72 -3.82
C ASP A 387 -21.69 1.05 -3.73
N ALA A 388 -22.73 1.71 -4.25
CA ALA A 388 -24.08 1.15 -4.29
C ALA A 388 -24.14 -0.13 -5.15
N LYS A 389 -23.45 -0.14 -6.30
CA LYS A 389 -23.35 -1.31 -7.19
C LYS A 389 -22.63 -2.48 -6.52
N VAL A 390 -21.58 -2.22 -5.73
CA VAL A 390 -20.91 -3.27 -4.94
C VAL A 390 -21.90 -3.93 -3.96
N LYS A 391 -22.68 -3.13 -3.23
CA LYS A 391 -23.69 -3.66 -2.30
C LYS A 391 -24.80 -4.46 -3.00
N GLU A 392 -25.21 -4.01 -4.20
CA GLU A 392 -26.22 -4.71 -5.02
C GLU A 392 -25.70 -6.10 -5.45
N LEU A 393 -24.45 -6.18 -5.90
CA LEU A 393 -23.87 -7.41 -6.45
C LEU A 393 -23.34 -8.38 -5.40
N ILE A 394 -23.06 -7.89 -4.19
CA ILE A 394 -22.57 -8.68 -3.06
C ILE A 394 -23.49 -8.43 -1.84
N PRO A 395 -24.76 -8.88 -1.89
CA PRO A 395 -25.76 -8.54 -0.88
C PRO A 395 -25.52 -9.22 0.47
N ASP A 396 -24.88 -10.39 0.48
CA ASP A 396 -24.75 -11.25 1.66
C ASP A 396 -23.46 -10.99 2.47
N ASN A 397 -22.85 -9.80 2.31
CA ASN A 397 -21.65 -9.41 3.03
C ASN A 397 -21.88 -8.13 3.87
N PRO A 398 -22.49 -8.24 5.06
CA PRO A 398 -22.79 -7.09 5.91
C PRO A 398 -21.53 -6.37 6.39
N HIS A 399 -20.40 -7.07 6.50
CA HIS A 399 -19.11 -6.49 6.85
C HIS A 399 -18.62 -5.52 5.76
N LEU A 400 -18.66 -5.94 4.50
CA LEU A 400 -18.35 -5.11 3.34
C LEU A 400 -19.28 -3.88 3.26
N HIS A 401 -20.57 -4.08 3.46
CA HIS A 401 -21.54 -2.98 3.44
C HIS A 401 -21.24 -1.94 4.52
N ARG A 402 -20.95 -2.38 5.75
CA ARG A 402 -20.57 -1.49 6.84
C ARG A 402 -19.30 -0.70 6.52
N TRP A 403 -18.30 -1.35 5.94
CA TRP A 403 -17.09 -0.67 5.49
C TRP A 403 -17.42 0.46 4.50
N LEU A 404 -18.19 0.18 3.45
CA LEU A 404 -18.55 1.18 2.44
C LEU A 404 -19.34 2.35 3.02
N ASP A 405 -20.26 2.09 3.95
CA ASP A 405 -21.04 3.14 4.64
C ASP A 405 -20.16 4.04 5.50
N MET A 406 -19.26 3.45 6.28
CA MET A 406 -18.29 4.21 7.08
C MET A 406 -17.29 4.97 6.22
N ALA A 407 -16.80 4.36 5.13
CA ALA A 407 -15.89 5.01 4.21
C ALA A 407 -16.52 6.25 3.56
N ARG A 408 -17.80 6.19 3.19
CA ARG A 408 -18.53 7.35 2.67
C ARG A 408 -18.60 8.51 3.68
N GLN A 409 -18.68 8.20 4.96
CA GLN A 409 -18.83 9.19 6.04
C GLN A 409 -17.49 9.75 6.54
N LYS A 410 -16.45 8.90 6.61
CA LYS A 410 -15.21 9.21 7.35
C LYS A 410 -13.98 9.38 6.46
N ILE A 411 -14.02 8.93 5.22
CA ILE A 411 -12.87 9.03 4.32
C ILE A 411 -13.05 10.20 3.37
N HIS A 412 -12.15 11.17 3.47
CA HIS A 412 -12.03 12.26 2.52
C HIS A 412 -11.13 11.83 1.35
N PHE A 413 -11.60 12.06 0.12
CA PHE A 413 -10.81 11.75 -1.06
C PHE A 413 -9.57 12.62 -1.14
N GLN A 414 -8.44 11.98 -1.42
CA GLN A 414 -7.17 12.63 -1.70
C GLN A 414 -6.92 12.53 -3.20
N GLY A 415 -6.85 13.68 -3.90
CA GLY A 415 -6.75 13.71 -5.35
C GLY A 415 -8.03 13.28 -6.07
N LEU A 416 -7.92 12.35 -7.03
CA LEU A 416 -9.07 11.76 -7.70
C LEU A 416 -9.88 10.91 -6.73
N PRO A 417 -11.23 10.97 -6.80
CA PRO A 417 -12.08 10.12 -5.96
C PRO A 417 -11.80 8.64 -6.19
N ALA A 418 -11.65 7.91 -5.12
CA ALA A 418 -11.30 6.50 -5.15
C ALA A 418 -11.97 5.70 -4.03
N ARG A 419 -12.06 4.39 -4.21
CA ARG A 419 -12.52 3.45 -3.20
C ARG A 419 -11.67 2.19 -3.20
N ILE A 420 -11.64 1.51 -2.07
CA ILE A 420 -11.10 0.18 -1.90
C ILE A 420 -12.08 -0.66 -1.07
N CYS A 421 -12.16 -1.93 -1.39
CA CYS A 421 -12.78 -2.95 -0.54
C CYS A 421 -12.06 -4.29 -0.74
N TRP A 422 -12.32 -5.25 0.14
CA TRP A 422 -11.77 -6.59 -0.01
C TRP A 422 -12.83 -7.52 -0.58
N VAL A 423 -12.55 -8.07 -1.76
CA VAL A 423 -13.41 -9.00 -2.49
C VAL A 423 -12.59 -10.09 -3.15
N GLY A 424 -13.21 -11.22 -3.42
CA GLY A 424 -12.55 -12.46 -3.82
C GLY A 424 -12.62 -12.81 -5.29
N LEU A 425 -12.21 -14.05 -5.56
CA LEU A 425 -12.30 -14.66 -6.88
C LEU A 425 -13.77 -14.72 -7.34
N GLY A 426 -14.02 -14.34 -8.59
CA GLY A 426 -15.37 -14.22 -9.16
C GLY A 426 -16.05 -12.88 -8.86
N GLU A 427 -15.91 -12.33 -7.67
CA GLU A 427 -16.51 -11.04 -7.30
C GLU A 427 -15.84 -9.87 -8.04
N ARG A 428 -14.50 -9.85 -8.13
CA ARG A 428 -13.73 -8.78 -8.81
C ARG A 428 -14.14 -8.65 -10.28
N ALA A 429 -14.28 -9.77 -11.00
CA ALA A 429 -14.69 -9.76 -12.39
C ALA A 429 -16.13 -9.23 -12.57
N ARG A 430 -17.07 -9.68 -11.72
CA ARG A 430 -18.45 -9.18 -11.72
C ARG A 430 -18.52 -7.67 -11.50
N LEU A 431 -17.75 -7.15 -10.54
CA LEU A 431 -17.68 -5.72 -10.24
C LEU A 431 -17.06 -4.93 -11.40
N GLY A 432 -15.94 -5.40 -11.95
CA GLY A 432 -15.29 -4.74 -13.09
C GLY A 432 -16.18 -4.68 -14.33
N LEU A 433 -16.88 -5.77 -14.64
CA LEU A 433 -17.86 -5.81 -15.76
C LEU A 433 -19.03 -4.86 -15.50
N ALA A 434 -19.57 -4.82 -14.28
CA ALA A 434 -20.66 -3.91 -13.93
C ALA A 434 -20.23 -2.44 -14.02
N PHE A 435 -19.04 -2.08 -13.55
CA PHE A 435 -18.51 -0.72 -13.69
C PHE A 435 -18.32 -0.35 -15.15
N ASN A 436 -17.84 -1.27 -15.98
CA ASN A 436 -17.72 -1.05 -17.43
C ASN A 436 -19.08 -0.82 -18.10
N GLU A 437 -20.10 -1.58 -17.70
CA GLU A 437 -21.47 -1.40 -18.20
C GLU A 437 -22.06 -0.05 -17.76
N MET A 438 -21.84 0.37 -16.51
CA MET A 438 -22.27 1.68 -16.01
C MET A 438 -21.62 2.83 -16.80
N VAL A 439 -20.34 2.69 -17.19
CA VAL A 439 -19.67 3.66 -18.08
C VAL A 439 -20.33 3.65 -19.47
N ALA A 440 -20.54 2.47 -20.05
CA ALA A 440 -21.17 2.32 -21.38
C ALA A 440 -22.57 2.94 -21.44
N ARG A 441 -23.34 2.87 -20.35
CA ARG A 441 -24.69 3.43 -20.25
C ARG A 441 -24.71 4.93 -19.88
N GLY A 442 -23.56 5.54 -19.62
CA GLY A 442 -23.45 6.93 -19.16
C GLY A 442 -23.95 7.17 -17.74
N GLU A 443 -24.08 6.13 -16.94
CA GLU A 443 -24.40 6.22 -15.50
C GLU A 443 -23.23 6.82 -14.71
N LEU A 444 -22.00 6.52 -15.14
CA LEU A 444 -20.76 7.14 -14.68
C LEU A 444 -20.28 8.15 -15.73
N ARG A 445 -19.71 9.26 -15.24
CA ARG A 445 -19.34 10.40 -16.09
C ARG A 445 -18.09 10.16 -16.94
N ALA A 446 -17.19 9.31 -16.48
CA ALA A 446 -15.94 8.96 -17.16
C ALA A 446 -15.50 7.53 -16.78
N PRO A 447 -14.50 6.95 -17.45
CA PRO A 447 -13.98 5.64 -17.11
C PRO A 447 -13.51 5.48 -15.67
N ILE A 448 -13.51 4.22 -15.24
CA ILE A 448 -13.02 3.78 -13.94
C ILE A 448 -11.70 3.06 -14.14
N VAL A 449 -10.68 3.46 -13.40
CA VAL A 449 -9.42 2.71 -13.25
C VAL A 449 -9.60 1.71 -12.13
N ILE A 450 -9.30 0.46 -12.39
CA ILE A 450 -9.38 -0.63 -11.42
C ILE A 450 -7.99 -1.21 -11.23
N GLY A 451 -7.59 -1.38 -9.98
CA GLY A 451 -6.34 -2.01 -9.61
C GLY A 451 -6.43 -2.68 -8.26
N ARG A 452 -5.29 -3.00 -7.68
CA ARG A 452 -5.19 -3.58 -6.36
C ARG A 452 -3.91 -3.15 -5.66
N ASP A 453 -3.79 -3.48 -4.38
CA ASP A 453 -2.51 -3.40 -3.70
C ASP A 453 -1.54 -4.45 -4.26
N HIS A 454 -0.24 -4.17 -4.22
CA HIS A 454 0.80 -5.13 -4.60
C HIS A 454 0.92 -6.30 -3.62
N LEU A 455 0.38 -6.15 -2.43
CA LEU A 455 0.40 -7.13 -1.35
C LEU A 455 -0.88 -8.00 -1.37
N ASP A 456 -1.30 -8.40 -2.55
CA ASP A 456 -2.45 -9.29 -2.78
C ASP A 456 -2.03 -10.75 -2.76
N SER A 457 -2.98 -11.65 -2.73
CA SER A 457 -2.81 -13.09 -2.47
C SER A 457 -1.85 -13.82 -3.41
N GLY A 458 -1.78 -13.41 -4.69
CA GLY A 458 -0.95 -14.07 -5.71
C GLY A 458 0.26 -13.27 -6.18
N SER A 459 0.44 -12.05 -5.69
CA SER A 459 1.32 -11.07 -6.31
C SER A 459 2.60 -10.76 -5.57
N VAL A 460 2.88 -11.42 -4.47
CA VAL A 460 3.97 -11.06 -3.56
C VAL A 460 4.75 -12.26 -3.06
N ALA A 461 6.05 -12.10 -2.86
CA ALA A 461 6.91 -12.95 -2.03
C ALA A 461 7.58 -12.04 -1.00
N SER A 462 7.22 -12.22 0.27
CA SER A 462 7.67 -11.40 1.39
C SER A 462 7.68 -12.25 2.67
N PRO A 463 8.78 -12.96 2.96
CA PRO A 463 8.87 -13.93 4.07
C PRO A 463 8.55 -13.35 5.45
N ASN A 464 8.80 -12.05 5.64
CA ASN A 464 8.55 -11.37 6.92
C ASN A 464 7.18 -10.66 6.96
N ARG A 465 6.31 -10.89 5.98
CA ARG A 465 5.00 -10.20 5.91
C ARG A 465 3.93 -11.07 5.24
N GLU A 466 3.69 -10.92 3.93
CA GLU A 466 2.54 -11.53 3.24
C GLU A 466 2.71 -13.05 3.04
N THR A 467 3.92 -13.53 2.90
CA THR A 467 4.20 -14.97 2.71
C THR A 467 4.90 -15.60 3.90
N GLU A 468 4.82 -14.96 5.06
CA GLU A 468 5.32 -15.53 6.32
C GLU A 468 4.57 -16.82 6.65
N GLY A 469 5.32 -17.88 6.94
CA GLY A 469 4.78 -19.16 7.40
C GLY A 469 3.89 -19.86 6.37
N MET A 470 4.26 -19.84 5.09
CA MET A 470 3.57 -20.65 4.08
C MET A 470 3.62 -22.14 4.48
N LYS A 471 2.50 -22.85 4.32
CA LYS A 471 2.32 -24.23 4.80
C LYS A 471 3.36 -25.21 4.26
N ASP A 472 3.87 -24.96 3.04
CA ASP A 472 4.91 -25.76 2.37
C ASP A 472 6.33 -25.19 2.53
N GLY A 473 6.51 -24.06 3.22
CA GLY A 473 7.79 -23.39 3.39
C GLY A 473 8.22 -22.54 2.19
N SER A 474 7.34 -22.24 1.24
CA SER A 474 7.64 -21.47 0.03
C SER A 474 7.66 -19.95 0.23
N ASP A 475 7.88 -19.47 1.46
CA ASP A 475 7.81 -18.06 1.86
C ASP A 475 8.63 -17.14 0.96
N ALA A 476 9.84 -17.57 0.58
CA ALA A 476 10.81 -16.76 -0.18
C ALA A 476 10.81 -17.05 -1.69
N VAL A 477 9.88 -17.85 -2.20
CA VAL A 477 9.85 -18.21 -3.63
C VAL A 477 9.28 -17.07 -4.46
N SER A 478 10.15 -16.34 -5.16
CA SER A 478 9.77 -15.18 -5.98
C SER A 478 9.22 -15.52 -7.36
N ASP A 479 9.18 -16.79 -7.76
CA ASP A 479 8.54 -17.20 -9.01
C ASP A 479 7.06 -16.80 -9.06
N TRP A 480 6.36 -16.84 -7.92
CA TRP A 480 4.95 -16.51 -7.82
C TRP A 480 4.59 -15.09 -8.25
N PRO A 481 5.19 -14.03 -7.70
CA PRO A 481 4.90 -12.68 -8.17
C PRO A 481 5.41 -12.43 -9.60
N VAL A 482 6.46 -13.10 -10.07
CA VAL A 482 6.88 -13.03 -11.47
C VAL A 482 5.81 -13.65 -12.38
N LEU A 483 5.32 -14.84 -12.06
CA LEU A 483 4.22 -15.51 -12.79
C LEU A 483 2.94 -14.66 -12.76
N ASN A 484 2.63 -14.02 -11.63
CA ASN A 484 1.49 -13.09 -11.55
C ASN A 484 1.64 -11.92 -12.52
N ALA A 485 2.80 -11.29 -12.61
CA ALA A 485 3.04 -10.20 -13.56
C ALA A 485 2.90 -10.68 -15.01
N LEU A 486 3.50 -11.81 -15.36
CA LEU A 486 3.42 -12.41 -16.69
C LEU A 486 1.98 -12.78 -17.06
N LEU A 487 1.23 -13.38 -16.12
CA LEU A 487 -0.18 -13.73 -16.30
C LEU A 487 -1.03 -12.49 -16.56
N ASN A 488 -0.82 -11.41 -15.82
CA ASN A 488 -1.55 -10.15 -16.03
C ASN A 488 -1.22 -9.50 -17.38
N CYS A 489 0.04 -9.61 -17.86
CA CYS A 489 0.39 -9.22 -19.24
C CYS A 489 -0.38 -10.06 -20.26
N ALA A 490 -0.36 -11.39 -20.13
CA ALA A 490 -1.06 -12.31 -21.02
C ALA A 490 -2.58 -12.13 -20.99
N SER A 491 -3.14 -11.70 -19.86
CA SER A 491 -4.58 -11.44 -19.69
C SER A 491 -5.04 -10.11 -20.28
N GLY A 492 -4.13 -9.17 -20.56
CA GLY A 492 -4.44 -7.89 -21.18
C GLY A 492 -4.71 -6.75 -20.18
N ALA A 493 -4.07 -6.74 -19.03
CA ALA A 493 -4.10 -5.58 -18.12
C ALA A 493 -3.61 -4.31 -18.83
N THR A 494 -4.10 -3.14 -18.44
CA THR A 494 -3.74 -1.87 -19.09
C THR A 494 -2.30 -1.48 -18.78
N TRP A 495 -1.85 -1.68 -17.52
CA TRP A 495 -0.43 -1.67 -17.21
C TRP A 495 -0.09 -2.68 -16.10
N VAL A 496 1.12 -3.20 -16.17
CA VAL A 496 1.66 -4.20 -15.25
C VAL A 496 3.00 -3.74 -14.74
N SER A 497 3.29 -4.04 -13.49
CA SER A 497 4.55 -3.65 -12.85
C SER A 497 5.13 -4.78 -12.01
N PHE A 498 6.46 -4.80 -11.89
CA PHE A 498 7.19 -5.69 -11.01
C PHE A 498 8.22 -4.91 -10.21
N HIS A 499 8.23 -5.10 -8.90
CA HIS A 499 9.02 -4.30 -7.97
C HIS A 499 9.79 -5.16 -6.98
N HIS A 500 10.88 -4.59 -6.48
CA HIS A 500 11.63 -5.11 -5.35
C HIS A 500 11.62 -4.10 -4.21
N GLY A 501 11.55 -4.57 -2.97
CA GLY A 501 11.51 -3.73 -1.78
C GLY A 501 10.10 -3.63 -1.21
N GLY A 502 9.57 -2.44 -1.05
CA GLY A 502 8.27 -2.22 -0.41
C GLY A 502 8.37 -1.93 1.08
N GLY A 503 7.31 -2.20 1.85
CA GLY A 503 7.22 -1.84 3.27
C GLY A 503 8.23 -2.53 4.21
N VAL A 504 8.82 -3.65 3.79
CA VAL A 504 9.85 -4.39 4.53
C VAL A 504 11.29 -4.05 4.11
N GLY A 505 11.46 -3.19 3.10
CA GLY A 505 12.76 -2.72 2.64
C GLY A 505 13.42 -3.57 1.55
N MET A 506 14.59 -3.12 1.11
CA MET A 506 15.36 -3.74 0.05
C MET A 506 15.85 -5.13 0.46
N GLY A 507 15.69 -6.12 -0.41
CA GLY A 507 16.14 -7.51 -0.18
C GLY A 507 15.09 -8.41 0.47
N PHE A 508 13.96 -7.90 0.93
CA PHE A 508 12.99 -8.64 1.72
C PHE A 508 11.64 -8.91 1.05
N SER A 509 11.37 -8.35 -0.13
CA SER A 509 10.15 -8.64 -0.87
C SER A 509 10.28 -8.37 -2.36
N GLN A 510 9.53 -9.15 -3.15
CA GLN A 510 9.25 -8.87 -4.55
C GLN A 510 7.74 -8.98 -4.79
N HIS A 511 7.20 -8.11 -5.62
CA HIS A 511 5.76 -8.02 -5.80
C HIS A 511 5.38 -7.45 -7.17
N ALA A 512 4.19 -7.81 -7.63
CA ALA A 512 3.63 -7.40 -8.90
C ALA A 512 2.39 -6.52 -8.71
N GLY A 513 2.22 -5.53 -9.58
CA GLY A 513 1.03 -4.71 -9.70
C GLY A 513 0.32 -4.94 -11.02
N GLN A 514 -1.01 -4.83 -11.00
CA GLN A 514 -1.82 -4.79 -12.21
C GLN A 514 -2.87 -3.68 -12.11
N VAL A 515 -3.13 -3.04 -13.25
CA VAL A 515 -4.18 -2.02 -13.37
C VAL A 515 -4.89 -2.19 -14.70
N ILE A 516 -6.21 -2.04 -14.69
CA ILE A 516 -7.06 -2.16 -15.86
C ILE A 516 -8.10 -1.05 -15.91
N VAL A 517 -8.48 -0.63 -17.11
CA VAL A 517 -9.43 0.46 -17.34
C VAL A 517 -10.78 -0.10 -17.81
N ALA A 518 -11.85 0.32 -17.14
CA ALA A 518 -13.22 0.12 -17.53
C ALA A 518 -13.70 1.38 -18.28
N ASP A 519 -13.60 1.37 -19.60
CA ASP A 519 -13.89 2.52 -20.48
C ASP A 519 -15.25 2.45 -21.18
N GLY A 520 -16.05 1.43 -20.85
CA GLY A 520 -17.38 1.20 -21.41
C GLY A 520 -17.39 0.41 -22.71
N THR A 521 -16.24 0.03 -23.26
CA THR A 521 -16.16 -0.69 -24.53
C THR A 521 -16.30 -2.21 -24.36
N PRO A 522 -16.75 -2.94 -25.41
CA PRO A 522 -16.75 -4.41 -25.41
C PRO A 522 -15.32 -5.01 -25.31
N ALA A 523 -14.33 -4.32 -25.82
CA ALA A 523 -12.91 -4.72 -25.69
C ALA A 523 -12.45 -4.64 -24.24
N ALA A 524 -12.82 -3.58 -23.52
CA ALA A 524 -12.54 -3.47 -22.09
C ALA A 524 -13.23 -4.58 -21.29
N ALA A 525 -14.50 -4.90 -21.60
CA ALA A 525 -15.22 -5.98 -20.93
C ALA A 525 -14.47 -7.33 -21.01
N LYS A 526 -13.98 -7.70 -22.19
CA LYS A 526 -13.21 -8.95 -22.37
C LYS A 526 -11.91 -8.96 -21.57
N ARG A 527 -11.19 -7.83 -21.52
CA ARG A 527 -9.95 -7.71 -20.73
C ARG A 527 -10.22 -7.73 -19.23
N LEU A 528 -11.26 -7.03 -18.78
CA LEU A 528 -11.69 -7.01 -17.37
C LEU A 528 -12.04 -8.40 -16.87
N GLU A 529 -12.82 -9.17 -17.64
CA GLU A 529 -13.18 -10.54 -17.31
C GLU A 529 -11.92 -11.41 -17.10
N ARG A 530 -10.98 -11.39 -18.07
CA ARG A 530 -9.75 -12.18 -18.00
C ARG A 530 -8.86 -11.76 -16.82
N VAL A 531 -8.54 -10.48 -16.72
CA VAL A 531 -7.59 -9.96 -15.72
C VAL A 531 -8.15 -10.13 -14.32
N LEU A 532 -9.40 -9.73 -14.09
CA LEU A 532 -10.02 -9.76 -12.75
C LEU A 532 -10.46 -11.17 -12.31
N THR A 533 -10.44 -12.14 -13.22
CA THR A 533 -10.53 -13.56 -12.90
C THR A 533 -9.14 -14.15 -12.61
N ASN A 534 -8.20 -13.98 -13.53
CA ASN A 534 -6.90 -14.65 -13.48
C ASN A 534 -6.01 -14.13 -12.35
N ASP A 535 -6.03 -12.83 -12.08
CA ASP A 535 -5.21 -12.23 -11.03
C ASP A 535 -5.51 -12.80 -9.63
N PRO A 536 -6.75 -12.75 -9.11
CA PRO A 536 -7.06 -13.39 -7.82
C PRO A 536 -6.97 -14.93 -7.88
N ALA A 537 -7.26 -15.56 -9.04
CA ALA A 537 -7.10 -17.01 -9.20
C ALA A 537 -5.65 -17.47 -9.02
N SER A 538 -4.66 -16.65 -9.42
CA SER A 538 -3.24 -16.96 -9.17
C SER A 538 -2.92 -17.03 -7.69
N GLY A 539 -3.60 -16.26 -6.85
CA GLY A 539 -3.48 -16.33 -5.40
C GLY A 539 -4.09 -17.59 -4.81
N VAL A 540 -5.29 -17.95 -5.26
CA VAL A 540 -5.93 -19.23 -4.88
C VAL A 540 -5.06 -20.41 -5.29
N MET A 541 -4.57 -20.42 -6.53
CA MET A 541 -3.67 -21.46 -7.06
C MET A 541 -2.41 -21.60 -6.18
N ARG A 542 -1.72 -20.50 -5.87
CA ARG A 542 -0.52 -20.52 -5.04
C ARG A 542 -0.76 -21.12 -3.66
N HIS A 543 -1.88 -20.74 -3.01
CA HIS A 543 -2.22 -21.27 -1.69
C HIS A 543 -2.69 -22.73 -1.76
N ALA A 544 -3.37 -23.13 -2.82
CA ALA A 544 -3.73 -24.52 -3.07
C ALA A 544 -2.47 -25.40 -3.30
N ASP A 545 -1.51 -24.90 -4.07
CA ASP A 545 -0.22 -25.57 -4.29
C ASP A 545 0.57 -25.73 -2.99
N ALA A 546 0.50 -24.76 -2.09
CA ALA A 546 1.08 -24.84 -0.74
C ALA A 546 0.30 -25.78 0.22
N GLY A 547 -0.82 -26.35 -0.21
CA GLY A 547 -1.60 -27.34 0.54
C GLY A 547 -2.62 -26.75 1.52
N TYR A 548 -3.06 -25.50 1.33
CA TYR A 548 -4.16 -24.94 2.12
C TYR A 548 -5.50 -25.49 1.62
N GLU A 549 -6.24 -26.14 2.50
CA GLU A 549 -7.51 -26.83 2.19
C GLU A 549 -8.57 -25.84 1.67
N GLU A 550 -8.70 -24.66 2.31
CA GLU A 550 -9.63 -23.62 1.89
C GLU A 550 -9.36 -23.13 0.46
N ALA A 551 -8.08 -23.12 0.05
CA ALA A 551 -7.71 -22.71 -1.30
C ALA A 551 -8.01 -23.82 -2.31
N ILE A 552 -7.83 -25.09 -1.95
CA ILE A 552 -8.19 -26.24 -2.77
C ILE A 552 -9.71 -26.28 -2.98
N GLU A 553 -10.49 -26.06 -1.93
CA GLU A 553 -11.96 -25.96 -2.01
C GLU A 553 -12.39 -24.80 -2.91
N CYS A 554 -11.84 -23.60 -2.70
CA CYS A 554 -12.12 -22.42 -3.50
C CYS A 554 -11.76 -22.67 -4.99
N ALA A 555 -10.65 -23.32 -5.27
CA ALA A 555 -10.25 -23.68 -6.63
C ALA A 555 -11.28 -24.60 -7.31
N LYS A 556 -11.79 -25.62 -6.60
CA LYS A 556 -12.84 -26.53 -7.11
C LYS A 556 -14.16 -25.78 -7.35
N GLU A 557 -14.61 -24.98 -6.38
CA GLU A 557 -15.82 -24.16 -6.48
C GLU A 557 -15.81 -23.24 -7.72
N ASN A 558 -14.63 -22.73 -8.09
CA ASN A 558 -14.47 -21.81 -9.21
C ASN A 558 -13.96 -22.49 -10.50
N GLY A 559 -13.88 -23.80 -10.53
CA GLY A 559 -13.49 -24.56 -11.72
C GLY A 559 -12.04 -24.30 -12.20
N LEU A 560 -11.13 -23.98 -11.28
CA LEU A 560 -9.72 -23.80 -11.62
C LEU A 560 -9.10 -25.15 -11.98
N ASN A 561 -8.28 -25.16 -13.03
CA ASN A 561 -7.53 -26.34 -13.44
C ASN A 561 -6.16 -26.34 -12.75
N LEU A 562 -5.97 -27.21 -11.78
CA LEU A 562 -4.73 -27.38 -11.01
C LEU A 562 -4.15 -28.77 -11.28
N PRO A 563 -3.32 -28.97 -12.33
CA PRO A 563 -2.93 -30.29 -12.83
C PRO A 563 -2.22 -31.19 -11.82
N MET A 564 -1.66 -30.64 -10.73
CA MET A 564 -0.99 -31.43 -9.68
C MET A 564 -1.92 -31.77 -8.52
N ILE A 565 -3.14 -31.25 -8.49
CA ILE A 565 -4.09 -31.42 -7.39
C ILE A 565 -5.34 -32.17 -7.85
N PHE A 566 -5.90 -31.82 -9.01
CA PHE A 566 -7.07 -32.46 -9.65
C PHE A 566 -7.19 -32.11 -11.12
#